data_61370591e2313fa9522d0a7015146573
#
_entry.id   61370591e2313fa9522d0a7015146573
#
_cell.length_a   1.000
_cell.length_b   1.000
_cell.length_c   1.000
_cell.angle_alpha   90.00
_cell.angle_beta   90.00
_cell.angle_gamma   90.00
#
_symmetry.space_group_name_H-M   'P 1'
#
loop_
_entity.id
_entity.type
_entity.pdbx_description
1 polymer ?
#
loop_
_entity_poly.entity_id
_entity_poly.type
_entity_poly.pdbx_seq_one_letter_code
_entity_poly.pdbx_strand_id
1 'polypeptide(L)'
;NFTSAGGKDPEAWYASGVALTGVGIEDMAFNTEGATGGGSIFLANVKDSWLKNIRIDHCLDKCIWLYQTVGVTVRDSYFYDKKGADNTQEGSESYGTDMYLSSMWLVENNIFHHITSAMQCESGVGGVEAYNYVFDGFYNETNPEWFQGSSYTHGACAYILREGNIGQGFIQDVVHAPNYFHTALRNRWYGQQNDNFGNPQSLQTVAVHIYAPNRYNNILGNVLGTTGYHTKYEAYPASAADCDTSVFALGFGGNCGNGTVDNAADVRTSLLRWGNYDTVNAAVRWQSSEVPTADANYPSSTPATNTVPSSLFRSKKPPYWGSTIPWPPIGPDITSGNLSNSGGYANKNPAMVCYEAASKVTNTPKTGRSEQITSTGYNATNCYSGYSVVSPPNVR
;
A
#
# COMPACT_ATOMS: atom_id res chain seq x y z
N ASN A 1 1.39 -20.97 22.15
CA ASN A 1 0.47 -21.46 23.18
C ASN A 1 -0.74 -20.54 23.21
N PHE A 2 -1.92 -21.10 22.97
CA PHE A 2 -3.17 -20.40 23.15
C PHE A 2 -3.57 -20.43 24.63
N THR A 3 -4.08 -19.34 25.15
CA THR A 3 -4.50 -19.24 26.56
C THR A 3 -5.77 -18.42 26.64
N SER A 4 -6.69 -18.84 27.48
CA SER A 4 -7.91 -18.11 27.81
C SER A 4 -7.69 -17.03 28.88
N ALA A 5 -6.44 -16.73 29.24
CA ALA A 5 -6.14 -15.69 30.22
C ALA A 5 -6.68 -14.34 29.76
N GLY A 6 -7.27 -13.59 30.67
CA GLY A 6 -7.86 -12.28 30.38
C GLY A 6 -9.23 -12.33 29.69
N GLY A 7 -9.96 -13.45 29.77
CA GLY A 7 -11.30 -13.57 29.17
C GLY A 7 -11.30 -13.69 27.65
N LYS A 8 -10.16 -14.08 27.06
CA LYS A 8 -10.03 -14.35 25.64
C LYS A 8 -10.17 -15.85 25.42
N ASP A 9 -11.15 -16.23 24.62
CA ASP A 9 -11.39 -17.63 24.24
C ASP A 9 -10.82 -17.84 22.82
N PRO A 10 -9.56 -18.28 22.69
CA PRO A 10 -8.99 -18.56 21.39
C PRO A 10 -9.72 -19.72 20.72
N GLU A 11 -10.24 -19.46 19.54
CA GLU A 11 -10.96 -20.45 18.74
C GLU A 11 -10.16 -20.82 17.50
N ALA A 12 -10.28 -22.06 17.09
CA ALA A 12 -9.85 -22.50 15.76
C ALA A 12 -11.07 -23.08 15.04
N TRP A 13 -11.32 -22.56 13.85
CA TRP A 13 -12.42 -23.01 13.02
C TRP A 13 -11.99 -23.19 11.56
N TYR A 14 -12.74 -23.94 10.83
CA TYR A 14 -12.52 -24.12 9.38
C TYR A 14 -13.86 -24.02 8.65
N ALA A 15 -13.81 -23.56 7.40
CA ALA A 15 -15.00 -23.54 6.57
C ALA A 15 -15.46 -24.98 6.28
N SER A 16 -16.69 -25.30 6.63
CA SER A 16 -17.28 -26.63 6.40
C SER A 16 -17.78 -26.83 4.97
N GLY A 17 -17.67 -25.82 4.11
CA GLY A 17 -18.07 -25.86 2.70
C GLY A 17 -16.92 -26.15 1.76
N VAL A 18 -17.22 -26.53 0.54
CA VAL A 18 -16.23 -26.64 -0.53
C VAL A 18 -15.85 -25.24 -1.00
N ALA A 19 -14.59 -24.88 -0.85
CA ALA A 19 -14.09 -23.62 -1.38
C ALA A 19 -14.20 -23.61 -2.92
N LEU A 20 -14.69 -22.52 -3.47
CA LEU A 20 -14.66 -22.29 -4.91
C LEU A 20 -13.19 -22.10 -5.33
N THR A 21 -12.70 -22.93 -6.24
CA THR A 21 -11.28 -22.98 -6.60
C THR A 21 -11.08 -22.76 -8.09
N GLY A 22 -10.06 -21.98 -8.47
CA GLY A 22 -9.65 -21.82 -9.87
C GLY A 22 -10.64 -20.97 -10.68
N VAL A 23 -11.29 -20.01 -10.08
CA VAL A 23 -12.26 -19.12 -10.75
C VAL A 23 -11.60 -17.80 -11.11
N GLY A 24 -11.83 -17.32 -12.34
CA GLY A 24 -11.36 -16.03 -12.81
C GLY A 24 -12.50 -15.09 -13.20
N ILE A 25 -12.34 -13.80 -12.91
CA ILE A 25 -13.13 -12.71 -13.49
C ILE A 25 -12.16 -11.87 -14.30
N GLU A 26 -12.38 -11.77 -15.60
CA GLU A 26 -11.46 -11.09 -16.51
C GLU A 26 -12.19 -10.17 -17.49
N ASP A 27 -11.51 -9.10 -17.91
CA ASP A 27 -11.92 -8.24 -19.04
C ASP A 27 -13.33 -7.64 -18.84
N MET A 28 -13.63 -7.21 -17.62
CA MET A 28 -14.94 -6.66 -17.25
C MET A 28 -14.84 -5.26 -16.67
N ALA A 29 -15.85 -4.44 -16.93
CA ALA A 29 -16.03 -3.14 -16.32
C ALA A 29 -17.33 -3.08 -15.51
N PHE A 30 -17.26 -2.48 -14.34
CA PHE A 30 -18.38 -2.31 -13.42
C PHE A 30 -18.50 -0.82 -13.07
N ASN A 31 -19.73 -0.32 -13.08
CA ASN A 31 -20.07 0.93 -12.42
C ASN A 31 -21.05 0.59 -11.29
N THR A 32 -20.65 0.82 -10.05
CA THR A 32 -21.44 0.43 -8.88
C THR A 32 -22.16 1.60 -8.21
N GLU A 33 -22.26 2.76 -8.87
CA GLU A 33 -22.94 3.96 -8.34
C GLU A 33 -24.37 3.67 -7.86
N GLY A 34 -25.15 2.91 -8.61
CA GLY A 34 -26.52 2.52 -8.26
C GLY A 34 -26.65 1.29 -7.34
N ALA A 35 -25.55 0.63 -7.00
CA ALA A 35 -25.59 -0.62 -6.24
C ALA A 35 -25.62 -0.36 -4.72
N THR A 36 -25.92 -1.41 -3.95
CA THR A 36 -25.86 -1.43 -2.48
C THR A 36 -25.05 -2.63 -2.00
N GLY A 37 -24.33 -2.51 -0.90
CA GLY A 37 -23.51 -3.58 -0.32
C GLY A 37 -22.16 -3.10 0.15
N GLY A 38 -21.39 -3.96 0.80
CA GLY A 38 -20.08 -3.62 1.35
C GLY A 38 -18.92 -3.75 0.34
N GLY A 39 -19.11 -4.43 -0.80
CA GLY A 39 -18.07 -4.60 -1.82
C GLY A 39 -18.63 -4.66 -3.23
N SER A 40 -17.97 -4.00 -4.18
CA SER A 40 -18.36 -4.04 -5.60
C SER A 40 -18.15 -5.43 -6.19
N ILE A 41 -17.05 -6.09 -5.82
CA ILE A 41 -16.83 -7.53 -6.03
C ILE A 41 -16.54 -8.16 -4.68
N PHE A 42 -17.32 -9.15 -4.29
CA PHE A 42 -17.17 -9.88 -3.04
C PHE A 42 -16.81 -11.34 -3.31
N LEU A 43 -15.62 -11.74 -2.90
CA LEU A 43 -15.15 -13.13 -2.98
C LEU A 43 -15.08 -13.71 -1.57
N ALA A 44 -15.95 -14.67 -1.27
CA ALA A 44 -15.98 -15.36 0.01
C ALA A 44 -15.62 -16.85 -0.14
N ASN A 45 -14.76 -17.37 0.71
CA ASN A 45 -14.32 -18.77 0.70
C ASN A 45 -13.79 -19.22 -0.66
N VAL A 46 -12.96 -18.41 -1.28
CA VAL A 46 -12.40 -18.66 -2.61
C VAL A 46 -10.92 -19.00 -2.48
N LYS A 47 -10.46 -19.96 -3.30
CA LYS A 47 -9.08 -20.41 -3.32
C LYS A 47 -8.49 -20.40 -4.74
N ASP A 48 -7.19 -20.05 -4.85
CA ASP A 48 -6.41 -20.13 -6.10
C ASP A 48 -7.15 -19.50 -7.31
N SER A 49 -7.69 -18.30 -7.12
CA SER A 49 -8.59 -17.62 -8.05
C SER A 49 -8.07 -16.22 -8.39
N TRP A 50 -8.67 -15.56 -9.38
CA TRP A 50 -8.10 -14.28 -9.81
C TRP A 50 -9.11 -13.29 -10.37
N LEU A 51 -8.75 -12.00 -10.28
CA LEU A 51 -9.37 -10.89 -10.97
C LEU A 51 -8.30 -10.21 -11.82
N LYS A 52 -8.58 -9.97 -13.11
CA LYS A 52 -7.60 -9.47 -14.04
C LYS A 52 -8.24 -8.58 -15.10
N ASN A 53 -7.61 -7.45 -15.41
CA ASN A 53 -8.14 -6.46 -16.34
C ASN A 53 -9.59 -6.06 -16.00
N ILE A 54 -9.78 -5.76 -14.71
CA ILE A 54 -11.06 -5.30 -14.19
C ILE A 54 -11.02 -3.78 -14.09
N ARG A 55 -12.12 -3.14 -14.46
CA ARG A 55 -12.37 -1.75 -14.16
C ARG A 55 -13.54 -1.65 -13.18
N ILE A 56 -13.39 -0.88 -12.11
CA ILE A 56 -14.51 -0.53 -11.23
C ILE A 56 -14.52 0.98 -11.07
N ASP A 57 -15.64 1.58 -11.47
CA ASP A 57 -15.93 2.98 -11.22
C ASP A 57 -16.95 3.09 -10.09
N HIS A 58 -16.73 4.05 -9.18
CA HIS A 58 -17.59 4.31 -8.03
C HIS A 58 -17.76 3.09 -7.13
N CYS A 59 -16.64 2.61 -6.60
CA CYS A 59 -16.60 1.46 -5.70
C CYS A 59 -17.58 1.63 -4.54
N LEU A 60 -18.19 0.56 -4.10
CA LEU A 60 -18.85 0.49 -2.79
C LEU A 60 -17.80 0.72 -1.68
N ASP A 61 -18.09 0.45 -0.43
CA ASP A 61 -17.09 0.62 0.64
C ASP A 61 -15.75 -0.05 0.28
N LYS A 62 -15.82 -1.15 -0.46
CA LYS A 62 -14.67 -1.86 -1.01
C LYS A 62 -14.82 -2.06 -2.52
N CYS A 63 -13.78 -1.79 -3.29
CA CYS A 63 -13.81 -2.16 -4.71
C CYS A 63 -13.79 -3.68 -4.84
N ILE A 64 -12.87 -4.33 -4.11
CA ILE A 64 -12.78 -5.79 -4.03
C ILE A 64 -12.67 -6.19 -2.57
N TRP A 65 -13.57 -7.04 -2.14
CA TRP A 65 -13.56 -7.62 -0.81
C TRP A 65 -13.20 -9.09 -0.87
N LEU A 66 -12.01 -9.43 -0.38
CA LEU A 66 -11.52 -10.81 -0.23
C LEU A 66 -11.79 -11.26 1.20
N TYR A 67 -12.80 -12.10 1.36
CA TYR A 67 -13.25 -12.58 2.66
C TYR A 67 -12.94 -14.07 2.83
N GLN A 68 -12.04 -14.41 3.76
CA GLN A 68 -11.65 -15.81 4.02
C GLN A 68 -11.14 -16.53 2.75
N THR A 69 -10.26 -15.85 2.01
CA THR A 69 -9.72 -16.37 0.76
C THR A 69 -8.27 -16.81 0.90
N VAL A 70 -7.83 -17.70 0.01
CA VAL A 70 -6.45 -18.17 -0.05
C VAL A 70 -5.94 -18.14 -1.49
N GLY A 71 -4.78 -17.56 -1.74
CA GLY A 71 -4.14 -17.57 -3.05
C GLY A 71 -4.90 -16.79 -4.13
N VAL A 72 -5.57 -15.70 -3.78
CA VAL A 72 -6.28 -14.86 -4.76
C VAL A 72 -5.34 -13.81 -5.32
N THR A 73 -5.37 -13.66 -6.66
CA THR A 73 -4.61 -12.63 -7.38
C THR A 73 -5.55 -11.55 -7.91
N VAL A 74 -5.22 -10.28 -7.67
CA VAL A 74 -5.85 -9.09 -8.26
C VAL A 74 -4.78 -8.33 -9.03
N ARG A 75 -4.91 -8.23 -10.36
CA ARG A 75 -3.86 -7.63 -11.17
C ARG A 75 -4.35 -6.89 -12.40
N ASP A 76 -3.48 -5.99 -12.89
CA ASP A 76 -3.68 -5.30 -14.17
C ASP A 76 -5.05 -4.64 -14.26
N SER A 77 -5.47 -3.93 -13.20
CA SER A 77 -6.84 -3.43 -13.06
C SER A 77 -6.85 -1.93 -12.67
N TYR A 78 -7.97 -1.28 -12.90
CA TYR A 78 -8.19 0.12 -12.57
C TYR A 78 -9.40 0.29 -11.66
N PHE A 79 -9.19 0.93 -10.53
CA PHE A 79 -10.22 1.21 -9.53
C PHE A 79 -10.29 2.71 -9.31
N TYR A 80 -11.50 3.25 -9.42
CA TYR A 80 -11.71 4.67 -9.34
C TYR A 80 -12.86 5.03 -8.41
N ASP A 81 -12.58 5.93 -7.48
CA ASP A 81 -13.52 6.64 -6.64
C ASP A 81 -14.38 5.73 -5.75
N LYS A 82 -15.01 6.33 -4.76
CA LYS A 82 -16.04 5.72 -3.96
C LYS A 82 -17.41 6.11 -4.49
N LYS A 83 -18.37 5.20 -4.40
CA LYS A 83 -19.78 5.47 -4.68
C LYS A 83 -20.25 6.65 -3.86
N GLY A 84 -20.96 7.57 -4.54
CA GLY A 84 -21.55 8.74 -3.91
C GLY A 84 -20.55 9.82 -3.53
N ALA A 85 -19.24 9.69 -3.82
CA ALA A 85 -18.21 10.70 -3.53
C ALA A 85 -18.44 12.05 -4.24
N ASP A 86 -19.69 12.40 -4.43
CA ASP A 86 -20.12 13.57 -5.19
C ASP A 86 -20.08 14.87 -4.45
N ASN A 87 -19.49 14.94 -3.29
CA ASN A 87 -19.17 16.24 -2.68
C ASN A 87 -19.49 16.47 -1.23
N THR A 88 -20.21 15.64 -0.51
CA THR A 88 -20.68 16.23 0.73
C THR A 88 -20.56 15.44 1.99
N GLN A 89 -20.41 14.17 1.98
CA GLN A 89 -20.41 13.45 3.27
C GLN A 89 -20.11 11.97 3.17
N GLU A 90 -19.00 11.64 2.59
CA GLU A 90 -18.72 10.25 2.56
C GLU A 90 -17.85 9.84 3.69
N GLY A 91 -18.27 8.78 4.33
CA GLY A 91 -17.52 8.19 5.41
C GLY A 91 -16.10 7.88 4.99
N SER A 92 -15.22 7.86 5.97
CA SER A 92 -13.78 7.67 5.84
C SER A 92 -13.36 6.34 5.20
N GLU A 93 -14.30 5.49 4.79
CA GLU A 93 -14.00 4.12 4.43
C GLU A 93 -14.26 3.88 2.94
N SER A 94 -13.19 3.91 2.16
CA SER A 94 -13.18 3.30 0.84
C SER A 94 -11.88 2.52 0.68
N TYR A 95 -12.00 1.23 0.44
CA TYR A 95 -10.87 0.32 0.29
C TYR A 95 -10.80 -0.19 -1.15
N GLY A 96 -9.62 -0.12 -1.74
CA GLY A 96 -9.40 -0.66 -3.08
C GLY A 96 -9.52 -2.18 -3.06
N THR A 97 -8.59 -2.83 -2.39
CA THR A 97 -8.67 -4.26 -2.06
C THR A 97 -8.62 -4.43 -0.55
N ASP A 98 -9.62 -5.10 -0.01
CA ASP A 98 -9.69 -5.43 1.42
C ASP A 98 -9.49 -6.93 1.60
N MET A 99 -8.35 -7.33 2.20
CA MET A 99 -7.97 -8.70 2.48
C MET A 99 -8.34 -9.08 3.91
N TYR A 100 -9.62 -9.43 4.09
CA TYR A 100 -10.20 -9.75 5.41
C TYR A 100 -10.11 -11.25 5.70
N LEU A 101 -9.43 -11.64 6.76
CA LEU A 101 -9.19 -13.04 7.15
C LEU A 101 -8.61 -13.89 6.00
N SER A 102 -7.82 -13.27 5.15
CA SER A 102 -7.32 -13.88 3.91
C SER A 102 -5.83 -14.16 3.98
N SER A 103 -5.34 -15.05 3.11
CA SER A 103 -3.92 -15.39 3.08
C SER A 103 -3.40 -15.62 1.66
N MET A 104 -2.07 -15.42 1.50
CA MET A 104 -1.34 -15.69 0.25
C MET A 104 -1.90 -14.95 -0.96
N TRP A 105 -2.41 -13.74 -0.79
CA TRP A 105 -2.88 -12.92 -1.91
C TRP A 105 -1.74 -12.28 -2.69
N LEU A 106 -2.05 -11.94 -3.94
CA LEU A 106 -1.20 -11.08 -4.78
C LEU A 106 -2.03 -9.92 -5.34
N VAL A 107 -1.70 -8.69 -4.96
CA VAL A 107 -2.26 -7.47 -5.54
C VAL A 107 -1.15 -6.79 -6.35
N GLU A 108 -1.19 -6.91 -7.69
CA GLU A 108 -0.06 -6.56 -8.54
C GLU A 108 -0.43 -5.70 -9.73
N ASN A 109 0.33 -4.64 -9.96
CA ASN A 109 0.24 -3.82 -11.17
C ASN A 109 -1.15 -3.22 -11.42
N ASN A 110 -1.82 -2.77 -10.35
CA ASN A 110 -3.10 -2.11 -10.42
C ASN A 110 -2.94 -0.59 -10.29
N ILE A 111 -3.93 0.14 -10.77
CA ILE A 111 -4.08 1.58 -10.59
C ILE A 111 -5.24 1.81 -9.63
N PHE A 112 -4.94 2.43 -8.48
CA PHE A 112 -5.93 2.88 -7.51
C PHE A 112 -5.97 4.40 -7.52
N HIS A 113 -7.10 4.95 -7.85
CA HIS A 113 -7.28 6.37 -8.06
C HIS A 113 -8.46 6.88 -7.24
N HIS A 114 -8.22 7.86 -6.39
CA HIS A 114 -9.20 8.50 -5.54
C HIS A 114 -9.92 7.51 -4.60
N ILE A 115 -9.13 6.72 -3.89
CA ILE A 115 -9.57 5.72 -2.91
C ILE A 115 -8.81 5.95 -1.61
N THR A 116 -9.50 5.89 -0.48
CA THR A 116 -8.92 6.20 0.85
C THR A 116 -7.73 5.30 1.16
N SER A 117 -7.92 3.99 1.14
CA SER A 117 -6.88 2.98 1.39
C SER A 117 -6.89 1.95 0.27
N ALA A 118 -5.92 2.04 -0.63
CA ALA A 118 -5.89 1.22 -1.83
C ALA A 118 -5.75 -0.27 -1.55
N MET A 119 -4.90 -0.61 -0.60
CA MET A 119 -4.61 -2.00 -0.22
C MET A 119 -4.68 -2.11 1.30
N GLN A 120 -5.69 -2.79 1.79
CA GLN A 120 -5.93 -2.98 3.22
C GLN A 120 -5.89 -4.44 3.60
N CYS A 121 -5.22 -4.73 4.70
CA CYS A 121 -5.23 -6.06 5.33
C CYS A 121 -5.95 -5.99 6.67
N GLU A 122 -6.85 -6.95 6.89
CA GLU A 122 -7.49 -7.22 8.18
C GLU A 122 -7.36 -8.70 8.53
N SER A 123 -6.55 -8.99 9.56
CA SER A 123 -6.34 -10.35 10.08
C SER A 123 -5.87 -11.33 8.99
N GLY A 124 -4.90 -10.89 8.18
CA GLY A 124 -4.38 -11.65 7.06
C GLY A 124 -2.90 -12.00 7.15
N VAL A 125 -2.43 -12.95 6.34
CA VAL A 125 -1.05 -13.40 6.40
C VAL A 125 -0.48 -13.79 5.03
N GLY A 126 0.80 -13.47 4.80
CA GLY A 126 1.57 -13.97 3.66
C GLY A 126 1.18 -13.37 2.32
N GLY A 127 0.72 -12.11 2.28
CA GLY A 127 0.35 -11.42 1.05
C GLY A 127 1.49 -10.67 0.38
N VAL A 128 1.30 -10.39 -0.90
CA VAL A 128 2.19 -9.52 -1.71
C VAL A 128 1.37 -8.41 -2.34
N GLU A 129 1.80 -7.17 -2.13
CA GLU A 129 1.28 -5.95 -2.74
C GLU A 129 2.42 -5.34 -3.57
N ALA A 130 2.36 -5.47 -4.91
CA ALA A 130 3.52 -5.16 -5.72
C ALA A 130 3.22 -4.32 -6.98
N TYR A 131 4.09 -3.37 -7.25
CA TYR A 131 4.09 -2.57 -8.49
C TYR A 131 2.80 -1.80 -8.78
N ASN A 132 1.98 -1.57 -7.76
CA ASN A 132 0.76 -0.78 -7.90
C ASN A 132 1.08 0.71 -7.97
N TYR A 133 0.21 1.47 -8.62
CA TYR A 133 0.20 2.92 -8.61
C TYR A 133 -1.02 3.44 -7.88
N VAL A 134 -0.80 4.20 -6.82
CA VAL A 134 -1.85 4.73 -5.94
C VAL A 134 -1.67 6.23 -5.81
N PHE A 135 -2.72 6.99 -6.04
CA PHE A 135 -2.65 8.45 -5.96
C PHE A 135 -4.03 9.05 -5.71
N ASP A 136 -4.01 10.31 -5.30
CA ASP A 136 -5.21 11.09 -5.01
C ASP A 136 -6.11 10.42 -3.95
N GLY A 137 -5.49 9.81 -2.94
CA GLY A 137 -6.21 9.21 -1.81
C GLY A 137 -6.70 10.26 -0.84
N PHE A 138 -7.82 9.99 -0.17
CA PHE A 138 -8.43 10.91 0.79
C PHE A 138 -8.98 10.14 1.99
N TYR A 139 -9.10 10.80 3.14
CA TYR A 139 -9.72 10.19 4.31
C TYR A 139 -11.24 10.32 4.26
N ASN A 140 -11.73 11.54 4.22
CA ASN A 140 -13.11 11.88 3.93
C ASN A 140 -13.21 13.33 3.46
N GLU A 141 -14.35 13.71 2.86
CA GLU A 141 -14.59 15.05 2.33
C GLU A 141 -14.67 16.15 3.41
N THR A 142 -14.91 15.77 4.66
CA THR A 142 -14.99 16.72 5.78
C THR A 142 -13.65 16.97 6.47
N ASN A 143 -12.66 16.15 6.20
CA ASN A 143 -11.27 16.27 6.70
C ASN A 143 -10.27 16.15 5.57
N PRO A 144 -10.25 17.06 4.60
CA PRO A 144 -9.38 16.95 3.44
C PRO A 144 -7.90 17.05 3.77
N GLU A 145 -7.54 17.63 4.91
CA GLU A 145 -6.14 17.72 5.35
C GLU A 145 -5.52 16.39 5.78
N TRP A 146 -6.36 15.37 6.07
CA TRP A 146 -5.87 14.08 6.51
C TRP A 146 -5.31 13.25 5.37
N PHE A 147 -4.03 12.92 5.50
CA PHE A 147 -3.31 12.05 4.60
C PHE A 147 -3.55 10.58 4.97
N GLN A 148 -3.80 9.74 3.97
CA GLN A 148 -3.93 8.29 4.14
C GLN A 148 -2.85 7.52 3.39
N GLY A 149 -2.42 6.42 3.96
CA GLY A 149 -1.46 5.54 3.32
C GLY A 149 -2.09 4.69 2.21
N SER A 150 -1.32 4.46 1.15
CA SER A 150 -1.72 3.56 0.06
C SER A 150 -1.76 2.10 0.46
N SER A 151 -0.95 1.71 1.44
CA SER A 151 -0.94 0.38 2.06
C SER A 151 -1.26 0.52 3.54
N TYR A 152 -2.35 -0.07 3.95
CA TYR A 152 -2.88 0.07 5.31
C TYR A 152 -3.05 -1.30 5.97
N THR A 153 -2.60 -1.45 7.20
CA THR A 153 -2.88 -2.65 7.99
C THR A 153 -3.77 -2.30 9.17
N HIS A 154 -4.96 -2.83 9.14
CA HIS A 154 -5.97 -2.62 10.16
C HIS A 154 -5.73 -3.42 11.44
N GLY A 155 -5.06 -4.56 11.35
CA GLY A 155 -4.65 -5.29 12.52
C GLY A 155 -4.60 -6.80 12.32
N ALA A 156 -3.82 -7.46 13.20
CA ALA A 156 -3.56 -8.89 13.16
C ALA A 156 -3.00 -9.40 11.82
N CYS A 157 -2.27 -8.54 11.09
CA CYS A 157 -1.65 -8.89 9.83
C CYS A 157 -0.17 -9.22 10.04
N ALA A 158 0.33 -10.23 9.30
CA ALA A 158 1.72 -10.62 9.38
C ALA A 158 2.29 -11.09 8.04
N TYR A 159 3.62 -10.96 7.87
CA TYR A 159 4.37 -11.46 6.72
C TYR A 159 3.87 -10.94 5.37
N ILE A 160 3.57 -9.65 5.29
CA ILE A 160 3.18 -9.00 4.05
C ILE A 160 4.39 -8.34 3.41
N LEU A 161 4.59 -8.60 2.12
CA LEU A 161 5.58 -7.92 1.28
C LEU A 161 4.92 -6.80 0.48
N ARG A 162 5.46 -5.60 0.59
CA ARG A 162 5.13 -4.44 -0.25
C ARG A 162 6.32 -4.10 -1.11
N GLU A 163 6.20 -4.29 -2.42
CA GLU A 163 7.35 -4.17 -3.31
C GLU A 163 7.06 -3.32 -4.54
N GLY A 164 7.90 -2.33 -4.79
CA GLY A 164 7.88 -1.55 -6.04
C GLY A 164 6.64 -0.68 -6.26
N ASN A 165 5.84 -0.44 -5.24
CA ASN A 165 4.66 0.41 -5.34
C ASN A 165 5.05 1.89 -5.40
N ILE A 166 4.21 2.67 -6.04
CA ILE A 166 4.27 4.13 -6.04
C ILE A 166 2.96 4.65 -5.43
N GLY A 167 3.06 5.45 -4.35
CA GLY A 167 1.87 5.93 -3.68
C GLY A 167 2.14 6.79 -2.45
N GLN A 168 1.08 7.03 -1.67
CA GLN A 168 1.12 7.95 -0.54
C GLN A 168 2.06 7.48 0.56
N GLY A 169 1.92 6.26 1.03
CA GLY A 169 2.71 5.76 2.14
C GLY A 169 2.21 4.44 2.72
N PHE A 170 2.83 4.03 3.80
CA PHE A 170 2.53 2.82 4.54
C PHE A 170 2.11 3.15 5.97
N ILE A 171 0.95 2.64 6.38
CA ILE A 171 0.42 2.82 7.73
C ILE A 171 0.10 1.46 8.36
N GLN A 172 0.57 1.28 9.60
CA GLN A 172 0.13 0.20 10.49
C GLN A 172 -0.58 0.82 11.67
N ASP A 173 -1.88 0.58 11.81
CA ASP A 173 -2.70 1.29 12.77
C ASP A 173 -2.48 0.85 14.24
N VAL A 174 -3.15 1.54 15.14
CA VAL A 174 -3.06 1.31 16.58
C VAL A 174 -4.38 0.77 17.17
N VAL A 175 -5.46 0.80 16.41
CA VAL A 175 -6.82 0.63 16.91
C VAL A 175 -7.23 -0.84 16.97
N HIS A 176 -6.94 -1.61 15.92
CA HIS A 176 -7.56 -2.90 15.73
C HIS A 176 -6.77 -4.08 16.30
N ALA A 177 -5.49 -4.15 16.08
CA ALA A 177 -4.59 -5.15 16.65
C ALA A 177 -3.13 -4.89 16.23
N PRO A 178 -2.13 -5.47 16.89
CA PRO A 178 -0.75 -5.38 16.45
C PRO A 178 -0.50 -6.13 15.14
N ASN A 179 0.45 -5.60 14.36
CA ASN A 179 0.92 -6.15 13.09
C ASN A 179 2.42 -6.45 13.19
N TYR A 180 2.86 -7.56 12.59
CA TYR A 180 4.24 -8.02 12.72
C TYR A 180 4.84 -8.51 11.41
N PHE A 181 6.17 -8.40 11.29
CA PHE A 181 6.97 -9.05 10.24
C PHE A 181 6.62 -8.62 8.82
N HIS A 182 6.33 -7.34 8.63
CA HIS A 182 6.13 -6.80 7.29
C HIS A 182 7.45 -6.40 6.66
N THR A 183 7.53 -6.53 5.35
CA THR A 183 8.66 -6.06 4.56
C THR A 183 8.20 -5.10 3.48
N ALA A 184 8.80 -3.93 3.44
CA ALA A 184 8.64 -2.95 2.38
C ALA A 184 9.94 -2.83 1.60
N LEU A 185 9.93 -3.22 0.34
CA LEU A 185 11.09 -3.23 -0.54
C LEU A 185 10.85 -2.35 -1.77
N ARG A 186 11.77 -1.39 -1.99
CA ARG A 186 11.81 -0.64 -3.25
C ARG A 186 10.52 0.10 -3.63
N ASN A 187 9.80 0.65 -2.63
CA ASN A 187 8.63 1.48 -2.89
C ASN A 187 9.01 2.95 -3.03
N ARG A 188 8.20 3.72 -3.75
CA ARG A 188 8.22 5.17 -3.74
C ARG A 188 7.01 5.68 -2.96
N TRP A 189 7.23 6.18 -1.74
CA TRP A 189 6.20 6.73 -0.89
C TRP A 189 6.40 8.22 -0.65
N TYR A 190 5.42 9.01 -1.12
CA TYR A 190 5.52 10.47 -1.10
C TYR A 190 5.39 11.04 0.30
N GLY A 191 4.53 10.46 1.16
CA GLY A 191 4.20 10.96 2.50
C GLY A 191 3.45 12.29 2.51
N GLN A 192 3.10 12.84 1.35
CA GLN A 192 2.35 14.07 1.20
C GLN A 192 1.74 14.15 -0.20
N GLN A 193 0.53 14.67 -0.29
CA GLN A 193 -0.14 15.01 -1.54
C GLN A 193 -1.12 16.17 -1.30
N ASN A 194 -1.75 16.66 -2.34
CA ASN A 194 -2.89 17.55 -2.22
C ASN A 194 -4.17 16.75 -1.97
N ASP A 195 -5.15 17.40 -1.34
CA ASP A 195 -6.51 16.88 -1.26
C ASP A 195 -7.21 16.93 -2.64
N ASN A 196 -8.44 16.43 -2.69
CA ASN A 196 -9.25 16.45 -3.89
C ASN A 196 -9.72 17.86 -4.34
N PHE A 197 -9.41 18.90 -3.57
CA PHE A 197 -9.63 20.30 -3.95
C PHE A 197 -8.35 21.01 -4.39
N GLY A 198 -7.22 20.31 -4.40
CA GLY A 198 -5.91 20.85 -4.76
C GLY A 198 -5.16 21.51 -3.61
N ASN A 199 -5.67 21.46 -2.38
CA ASN A 199 -4.96 22.00 -1.22
C ASN A 199 -3.96 20.98 -0.67
N PRO A 200 -2.80 21.39 -0.15
CA PRO A 200 -1.87 20.47 0.48
C PRO A 200 -2.50 19.81 1.71
N GLN A 201 -2.47 18.49 1.77
CA GLN A 201 -2.78 17.77 3.01
C GLN A 201 -1.67 18.05 4.02
N SER A 202 -2.04 18.24 5.28
CA SER A 202 -1.13 18.71 6.34
C SER A 202 -1.14 17.84 7.59
N LEU A 203 -2.13 16.97 7.76
CA LEU A 203 -2.25 16.08 8.92
C LEU A 203 -1.88 14.65 8.53
N GLN A 204 -1.13 13.96 9.36
CA GLN A 204 -0.64 12.59 9.16
C GLN A 204 0.26 12.43 7.92
N THR A 205 0.90 13.49 7.49
CA THR A 205 1.72 13.53 6.27
C THR A 205 3.08 12.87 6.50
N VAL A 206 3.08 11.54 6.49
CA VAL A 206 4.21 10.67 6.81
C VAL A 206 4.35 9.58 5.75
N ALA A 207 5.56 9.30 5.29
CA ALA A 207 5.77 8.25 4.30
C ALA A 207 5.66 6.83 4.89
N VAL A 208 6.13 6.63 6.13
CA VAL A 208 6.09 5.37 6.87
C VAL A 208 5.60 5.62 8.29
N HIS A 209 4.39 5.18 8.59
CA HIS A 209 3.77 5.37 9.89
C HIS A 209 3.53 4.01 10.58
N ILE A 210 4.30 3.73 11.63
CA ILE A 210 4.21 2.50 12.41
C ILE A 210 3.81 2.85 13.83
N TYR A 211 2.54 2.63 14.17
CA TYR A 211 2.00 2.91 15.49
C TYR A 211 2.48 1.94 16.57
N ALA A 212 2.24 2.28 17.81
CA ALA A 212 2.78 1.68 19.02
C ALA A 212 2.75 0.15 19.11
N PRO A 213 1.70 -0.59 18.73
CA PRO A 213 1.67 -2.05 18.93
C PRO A 213 2.46 -2.83 17.87
N ASN A 214 2.95 -2.18 16.80
CA ASN A 214 3.49 -2.86 15.61
C ASN A 214 5.02 -3.01 15.69
N ARG A 215 5.56 -4.18 15.30
CA ARG A 215 6.98 -4.49 15.44
C ARG A 215 7.53 -5.37 14.33
N TYR A 216 8.86 -5.50 14.29
CA TYR A 216 9.61 -6.42 13.44
C TYR A 216 9.39 -6.17 11.96
N ASN A 217 9.37 -4.89 11.58
CA ASN A 217 9.22 -4.49 10.19
C ASN A 217 10.57 -4.27 9.52
N ASN A 218 10.62 -4.51 8.21
CA ASN A 218 11.79 -4.25 7.38
C ASN A 218 11.44 -3.22 6.32
N ILE A 219 12.16 -2.09 6.28
CA ILE A 219 11.98 -1.01 5.32
C ILE A 219 13.29 -0.87 4.53
N LEU A 220 13.31 -1.44 3.32
CA LEU A 220 14.53 -1.73 2.56
C LEU A 220 14.51 -1.08 1.18
N GLY A 221 15.52 -0.29 0.86
CA GLY A 221 15.72 0.24 -0.51
C GLY A 221 14.58 1.12 -1.05
N ASN A 222 13.76 1.71 -0.20
CA ASN A 222 12.67 2.58 -0.61
C ASN A 222 13.15 4.00 -0.92
N VAL A 223 12.31 4.77 -1.58
CA VAL A 223 12.48 6.21 -1.84
C VAL A 223 11.35 6.96 -1.17
N LEU A 224 11.67 7.73 -0.11
CA LEU A 224 10.73 8.20 0.88
C LEU A 224 10.69 9.73 0.98
N GLY A 225 9.48 10.27 1.12
CA GLY A 225 9.25 11.67 1.41
C GLY A 225 9.09 12.55 0.17
N THR A 226 8.77 13.81 0.38
CA THR A 226 8.62 14.87 -0.64
C THR A 226 9.59 16.00 -0.35
N THR A 227 10.43 16.31 -1.33
CA THR A 227 11.44 17.37 -1.24
C THR A 227 10.77 18.73 -0.98
N GLY A 228 11.29 19.49 -0.01
CA GLY A 228 10.76 20.79 0.36
C GLY A 228 9.55 20.72 1.30
N TYR A 229 8.96 19.55 1.51
CA TYR A 229 7.86 19.34 2.46
C TYR A 229 8.33 18.66 3.76
N HIS A 230 8.95 17.49 3.66
CA HIS A 230 9.46 16.77 4.83
C HIS A 230 10.71 17.46 5.38
N THR A 231 10.68 17.69 6.68
CA THR A 231 11.75 18.39 7.41
C THR A 231 12.36 17.55 8.53
N LYS A 232 11.69 16.44 8.90
CA LYS A 232 12.12 15.51 9.95
C LYS A 232 12.36 14.12 9.32
N TYR A 233 13.52 13.51 9.57
CA TYR A 233 13.76 12.13 9.14
C TYR A 233 12.86 11.15 9.90
N GLU A 234 12.81 11.30 11.23
CA GLU A 234 11.89 10.50 12.07
C GLU A 234 11.27 11.37 13.16
N ALA A 235 10.05 11.01 13.56
CA ALA A 235 9.37 11.47 14.75
C ALA A 235 8.93 10.27 15.59
N TYR A 236 9.04 10.41 16.90
CA TYR A 236 8.53 9.45 17.88
C TYR A 236 8.13 10.23 19.14
N PRO A 237 7.27 9.70 20.01
CA PRO A 237 6.65 10.47 21.08
C PRO A 237 7.61 11.26 21.98
N ALA A 238 8.77 10.69 22.28
CA ALA A 238 9.78 11.38 23.10
C ALA A 238 10.58 12.45 22.33
N SER A 239 10.51 12.47 20.99
CA SER A 239 11.24 13.46 20.17
C SER A 239 10.36 14.61 19.69
N ALA A 240 9.07 14.36 19.50
CA ALA A 240 8.12 15.36 19.01
C ALA A 240 6.69 14.96 19.39
N ALA A 241 5.87 15.94 19.76
CA ALA A 241 4.44 15.74 19.99
C ALA A 241 3.65 15.52 18.68
N ASP A 242 4.25 15.90 17.56
CA ASP A 242 3.66 15.92 16.24
C ASP A 242 4.59 15.22 15.25
N CYS A 243 4.03 14.35 14.40
CA CYS A 243 4.75 13.60 13.39
C CYS A 243 4.61 14.16 11.99
N ASP A 244 3.78 15.16 11.77
CA ASP A 244 3.61 15.77 10.47
C ASP A 244 4.95 16.28 9.92
N THR A 245 5.12 16.24 8.63
CA THR A 245 6.37 16.52 7.95
C THR A 245 7.54 15.57 8.25
N SER A 246 7.31 14.43 8.91
CA SER A 246 8.34 13.42 9.08
C SER A 246 8.29 12.33 7.99
N VAL A 247 9.44 11.76 7.67
CA VAL A 247 9.51 10.60 6.77
C VAL A 247 9.04 9.34 7.48
N PHE A 248 9.46 9.17 8.74
CA PHE A 248 9.05 8.09 9.62
C PHE A 248 8.33 8.63 10.86
N ALA A 249 7.16 8.06 11.18
CA ALA A 249 6.52 8.21 12.47
C ALA A 249 6.45 6.87 13.18
N LEU A 250 7.07 6.76 14.36
CA LEU A 250 7.34 5.48 15.00
C LEU A 250 6.90 5.45 16.46
N GLY A 251 5.99 4.54 16.81
CA GLY A 251 5.65 4.25 18.19
C GLY A 251 4.64 5.21 18.83
N PHE A 252 3.90 5.98 18.06
CA PHE A 252 2.79 6.77 18.58
C PHE A 252 1.60 5.87 18.96
N GLY A 253 0.93 6.18 20.06
CA GLY A 253 -0.24 5.47 20.55
C GLY A 253 -1.58 5.93 19.97
N GLY A 254 -1.55 6.89 19.07
CA GLY A 254 -2.71 7.46 18.40
C GLY A 254 -2.25 8.40 17.29
N ASN A 255 -3.18 9.04 16.62
CA ASN A 255 -2.86 10.01 15.59
C ASN A 255 -1.91 11.08 16.14
N CYS A 256 -0.82 11.32 15.45
CA CYS A 256 0.20 12.27 15.87
C CYS A 256 -0.42 13.64 16.17
N GLY A 257 -0.03 14.25 17.28
CA GLY A 257 -0.62 15.51 17.73
C GLY A 257 -1.88 15.40 18.58
N ASN A 258 -2.51 14.24 18.70
CA ASN A 258 -3.73 14.03 19.50
C ASN A 258 -3.49 13.52 20.94
N GLY A 259 -2.36 13.82 21.53
CA GLY A 259 -2.20 13.86 23.00
C GLY A 259 -2.10 12.55 23.79
N THR A 260 -2.39 11.39 23.24
CA THR A 260 -2.15 10.10 23.90
C THR A 260 -0.88 9.48 23.34
N VAL A 261 0.16 9.54 24.14
CA VAL A 261 1.49 9.16 23.69
C VAL A 261 1.91 7.90 24.40
N ASP A 262 1.62 6.76 23.82
CA ASP A 262 2.36 5.57 24.16
C ASP A 262 3.72 5.64 23.46
N ASN A 263 4.76 5.82 24.26
CA ASN A 263 6.13 5.76 23.75
C ASN A 263 6.54 4.31 23.61
N ALA A 264 6.13 3.65 22.53
CA ALA A 264 6.58 2.31 22.23
C ALA A 264 7.97 2.36 21.58
N ALA A 265 9.00 2.49 22.41
CA ALA A 265 10.39 2.53 21.97
C ALA A 265 10.80 1.29 21.18
N ASP A 266 10.19 0.15 21.45
CA ASP A 266 10.43 -1.13 20.79
C ASP A 266 9.95 -1.16 19.33
N VAL A 267 9.05 -0.28 18.89
CA VAL A 267 8.78 -0.06 17.46
C VAL A 267 10.09 0.34 16.74
N ARG A 268 10.83 1.31 17.29
CA ARG A 268 12.09 1.79 16.70
C ARG A 268 13.21 0.76 16.81
N THR A 269 13.33 0.13 17.95
CA THR A 269 14.43 -0.82 18.22
C THR A 269 14.26 -2.16 17.52
N SER A 270 13.05 -2.49 17.06
CA SER A 270 12.76 -3.67 16.24
C SER A 270 12.55 -3.38 14.75
N LEU A 271 12.82 -2.15 14.30
CA LEU A 271 12.65 -1.75 12.90
C LEU A 271 13.97 -1.80 12.15
N LEU A 272 14.07 -2.65 11.15
CA LEU A 272 15.21 -2.66 10.21
C LEU A 272 14.98 -1.64 9.09
N ARG A 273 15.90 -0.68 8.97
CA ARG A 273 15.96 0.30 7.86
C ARG A 273 17.31 0.18 7.17
N TRP A 274 17.31 -0.16 5.87
CA TRP A 274 18.55 -0.37 5.13
C TRP A 274 18.44 0.06 3.68
N GLY A 275 19.33 0.95 3.24
CA GLY A 275 19.41 1.38 1.85
C GLY A 275 18.27 2.27 1.36
N ASN A 276 17.51 2.90 2.26
CA ASN A 276 16.46 3.82 1.85
C ASN A 276 17.06 5.18 1.49
N TYR A 277 16.59 5.76 0.39
CA TYR A 277 16.76 7.18 0.12
C TYR A 277 15.64 7.97 0.81
N ASP A 278 15.96 9.07 1.45
CA ASP A 278 14.97 9.99 1.96
C ASP A 278 15.24 11.44 1.55
N THR A 279 14.18 12.22 1.44
CA THR A 279 14.26 13.62 0.95
C THR A 279 14.77 14.60 1.99
N VAL A 280 14.80 14.24 3.28
CA VAL A 280 15.33 15.10 4.35
C VAL A 280 16.84 15.08 4.34
N ASN A 281 17.44 13.90 4.29
CA ASN A 281 18.89 13.72 4.21
C ASN A 281 19.41 13.87 2.76
N ALA A 282 18.53 13.78 1.76
CA ALA A 282 18.87 13.77 0.34
C ALA A 282 19.94 12.72 -0.03
N ALA A 283 19.93 11.58 0.63
CA ALA A 283 20.93 10.53 0.52
C ALA A 283 20.35 9.14 0.78
N VAL A 284 21.01 8.13 0.23
CA VAL A 284 20.76 6.72 0.59
C VAL A 284 21.43 6.41 1.93
N ARG A 285 20.66 5.84 2.84
CA ARG A 285 21.10 5.56 4.21
C ARG A 285 21.48 4.09 4.41
N TRP A 286 22.72 3.88 4.83
CA TRP A 286 23.29 2.59 5.21
C TRP A 286 23.85 2.68 6.63
N GLN A 287 22.95 2.83 7.61
CA GLN A 287 23.35 3.13 8.99
C GLN A 287 23.24 1.90 9.88
N SER A 288 24.33 1.50 10.49
CA SER A 288 24.34 0.37 11.44
C SER A 288 23.43 0.57 12.65
N SER A 289 23.21 1.82 13.06
CA SER A 289 22.28 2.17 14.14
C SER A 289 20.81 1.94 13.79
N GLU A 290 20.49 1.70 12.52
CA GLU A 290 19.14 1.40 12.03
C GLU A 290 18.94 -0.11 11.79
N VAL A 291 19.88 -0.93 12.26
CA VAL A 291 19.81 -2.40 12.22
C VAL A 291 19.62 -2.93 13.63
N PRO A 292 18.51 -3.62 13.94
CA PRO A 292 18.20 -4.09 15.30
C PRO A 292 19.01 -5.34 15.69
N THR A 293 20.29 -5.22 15.84
CA THR A 293 21.21 -6.34 16.11
C THR A 293 21.08 -6.94 17.51
N ALA A 294 20.42 -6.26 18.42
CA ALA A 294 20.16 -6.76 19.78
C ALA A 294 18.85 -7.56 19.91
N ASP A 295 18.05 -7.61 18.85
CA ASP A 295 16.77 -8.31 18.84
C ASP A 295 16.95 -9.74 18.29
N ALA A 296 16.37 -10.72 18.98
CA ALA A 296 16.50 -12.14 18.61
C ALA A 296 15.84 -12.51 17.27
N ASN A 297 14.98 -11.67 16.72
CA ASN A 297 14.36 -11.86 15.41
C ASN A 297 15.19 -11.35 14.25
N TYR A 298 16.34 -10.74 14.51
CA TYR A 298 17.23 -10.19 13.51
C TYR A 298 18.64 -10.80 13.61
N PRO A 299 19.44 -10.72 12.53
CA PRO A 299 20.84 -11.08 12.59
C PRO A 299 21.60 -10.27 13.66
N SER A 300 22.53 -10.87 14.35
CA SER A 300 23.36 -10.22 15.36
C SER A 300 24.39 -9.23 14.80
N SER A 301 24.36 -8.97 13.50
CA SER A 301 25.33 -8.09 12.83
C SER A 301 24.67 -7.25 11.74
N THR A 302 25.23 -6.07 11.51
CA THR A 302 24.91 -5.23 10.35
C THR A 302 25.22 -5.97 9.05
N PRO A 303 24.40 -5.84 7.98
CA PRO A 303 24.72 -6.40 6.68
C PRO A 303 26.11 -5.99 6.19
N ALA A 304 26.87 -6.96 5.68
CA ALA A 304 28.25 -6.73 5.23
C ALA A 304 28.35 -5.88 3.95
N THR A 305 27.25 -5.72 3.21
CA THR A 305 27.23 -5.00 1.94
C THR A 305 26.09 -3.99 1.91
N ASN A 306 26.34 -2.86 1.24
CA ASN A 306 25.36 -1.81 0.98
C ASN A 306 24.51 -2.17 -0.26
N THR A 307 23.74 -3.24 -0.16
CA THR A 307 22.90 -3.76 -1.23
C THR A 307 21.53 -4.18 -0.71
N VAL A 308 20.55 -4.17 -1.60
CA VAL A 308 19.23 -4.75 -1.39
C VAL A 308 18.87 -5.63 -2.59
N PRO A 309 18.10 -6.73 -2.41
CA PRO A 309 17.72 -7.59 -3.52
C PRO A 309 16.88 -6.85 -4.54
N SER A 310 16.87 -7.31 -5.80
CA SER A 310 16.03 -6.76 -6.85
C SER A 310 14.54 -7.01 -6.57
N SER A 311 14.22 -8.15 -5.99
CA SER A 311 12.87 -8.55 -5.56
C SER A 311 12.97 -9.64 -4.50
N LEU A 312 11.93 -9.77 -3.67
CA LEU A 312 11.78 -10.85 -2.69
C LEU A 312 10.75 -11.91 -3.10
N PHE A 313 10.01 -11.70 -4.20
CA PHE A 313 9.05 -12.70 -4.68
C PHE A 313 9.22 -13.07 -6.17
N ARG A 314 10.02 -12.31 -6.92
CA ARG A 314 10.28 -12.58 -8.33
C ARG A 314 11.76 -12.81 -8.61
N SER A 315 12.03 -13.86 -9.38
CA SER A 315 13.40 -14.19 -9.82
C SER A 315 13.83 -13.41 -11.06
N LYS A 316 12.90 -12.79 -11.79
CA LYS A 316 13.15 -12.03 -13.02
C LYS A 316 12.05 -11.00 -13.28
N LYS A 317 12.35 -10.06 -14.17
CA LYS A 317 11.43 -9.03 -14.65
C LYS A 317 10.11 -9.64 -15.11
N PRO A 318 8.94 -9.12 -14.65
CA PRO A 318 7.63 -9.61 -15.08
C PRO A 318 7.40 -9.44 -16.59
N PRO A 319 6.70 -10.35 -17.28
CA PRO A 319 6.45 -10.24 -18.73
C PRO A 319 5.73 -8.96 -19.14
N TYR A 320 4.81 -8.45 -18.32
CA TYR A 320 4.04 -7.24 -18.58
C TYR A 320 4.84 -5.94 -18.46
N TRP A 321 6.08 -6.02 -17.98
CA TRP A 321 6.91 -4.85 -17.68
C TRP A 321 7.37 -4.05 -18.89
N GLY A 322 7.40 -4.67 -20.05
CA GLY A 322 7.95 -4.06 -21.26
C GLY A 322 9.47 -3.88 -21.24
N SER A 323 10.00 -3.17 -22.23
CA SER A 323 11.44 -2.97 -22.40
C SER A 323 11.95 -1.59 -21.94
N THR A 324 11.06 -0.61 -21.80
CA THR A 324 11.42 0.79 -21.60
C THR A 324 11.64 1.18 -20.14
N ILE A 325 11.06 0.44 -19.22
CA ILE A 325 11.16 0.69 -17.77
C ILE A 325 12.22 -0.24 -17.18
N PRO A 326 13.23 0.28 -16.46
CA PRO A 326 14.17 -0.56 -15.72
C PRO A 326 13.45 -1.44 -14.68
N TRP A 327 14.00 -2.62 -14.42
CA TRP A 327 13.54 -3.48 -13.34
C TRP A 327 14.74 -3.94 -12.50
N PRO A 328 14.69 -3.76 -11.17
CA PRO A 328 13.64 -3.07 -10.40
C PRO A 328 13.56 -1.57 -10.75
N PRO A 329 12.41 -0.90 -10.58
CA PRO A 329 12.27 0.51 -10.98
C PRO A 329 12.77 1.49 -9.92
N ILE A 330 12.86 1.07 -8.66
CA ILE A 330 13.11 1.92 -7.49
C ILE A 330 14.20 1.29 -6.63
N GLY A 331 15.08 2.10 -6.08
CA GLY A 331 16.06 1.62 -5.11
C GLY A 331 17.39 2.35 -5.14
N PRO A 332 18.29 2.03 -4.20
CA PRO A 332 19.57 2.73 -4.03
C PRO A 332 20.55 2.50 -5.20
N ASP A 333 20.34 1.48 -5.98
CA ASP A 333 21.08 1.10 -7.17
C ASP A 333 20.55 1.72 -8.47
N ILE A 334 19.42 2.43 -8.41
CA ILE A 334 18.90 3.20 -9.53
C ILE A 334 19.65 4.53 -9.64
N THR A 335 20.05 4.87 -10.84
CA THR A 335 20.67 6.15 -11.17
C THR A 335 19.90 6.79 -12.32
N SER A 336 19.68 8.09 -12.23
CA SER A 336 18.93 8.85 -13.26
C SER A 336 17.47 8.38 -13.41
N GLY A 337 16.81 8.01 -12.33
CA GLY A 337 15.38 7.71 -12.32
C GLY A 337 14.55 8.90 -12.79
N ASN A 338 13.46 8.63 -13.49
CA ASN A 338 12.62 9.65 -14.16
C ASN A 338 11.44 10.13 -13.32
N LEU A 339 11.30 9.65 -12.10
CA LEU A 339 10.24 10.08 -11.19
C LEU A 339 10.70 11.32 -10.40
N SER A 340 9.88 12.37 -10.39
CA SER A 340 10.17 13.60 -9.67
C SER A 340 10.30 13.40 -8.15
N ASN A 341 11.02 14.29 -7.48
CA ASN A 341 11.23 14.26 -6.03
C ASN A 341 11.79 12.94 -5.48
N SER A 342 12.56 12.22 -6.28
CA SER A 342 13.11 10.91 -5.93
C SER A 342 14.64 10.88 -5.77
N GLY A 343 15.30 12.03 -5.90
CA GLY A 343 16.77 12.10 -5.93
C GLY A 343 17.42 11.35 -7.10
N GLY A 344 16.65 10.92 -8.09
CA GLY A 344 17.11 10.07 -9.19
C GLY A 344 17.07 8.57 -8.87
N TYR A 345 16.53 8.17 -7.73
CA TYR A 345 16.48 6.77 -7.27
C TYR A 345 15.19 6.03 -7.61
N ALA A 346 14.28 6.64 -8.37
CA ALA A 346 13.04 6.00 -8.77
C ALA A 346 12.66 6.28 -10.22
N ASN A 347 12.18 5.25 -10.89
CA ASN A 347 11.47 5.32 -12.16
C ASN A 347 9.99 5.06 -11.94
N LYS A 348 9.16 5.51 -12.89
CA LYS A 348 7.75 5.14 -12.95
C LYS A 348 7.61 3.64 -13.14
N ASN A 349 6.65 3.02 -12.47
CA ASN A 349 6.30 1.63 -12.70
C ASN A 349 5.29 1.49 -13.86
N PRO A 350 5.01 0.29 -14.38
CA PRO A 350 4.09 0.11 -15.51
C PRO A 350 2.68 0.64 -15.27
N ALA A 351 2.15 0.49 -14.05
CA ALA A 351 0.82 0.99 -13.71
C ALA A 351 0.74 2.53 -13.81
N MET A 352 1.76 3.25 -13.34
CA MET A 352 1.84 4.71 -13.50
C MET A 352 1.96 5.14 -14.96
N VAL A 353 2.80 4.46 -15.73
CA VAL A 353 2.95 4.75 -17.17
C VAL A 353 1.64 4.50 -17.90
N CYS A 354 0.92 3.44 -17.57
CA CYS A 354 -0.40 3.17 -18.13
C CYS A 354 -1.39 4.30 -17.84
N TYR A 355 -1.47 4.75 -16.57
CA TYR A 355 -2.33 5.87 -16.20
C TYR A 355 -2.00 7.15 -16.99
N GLU A 356 -0.73 7.49 -17.09
CA GLU A 356 -0.31 8.71 -17.79
C GLU A 356 -0.64 8.67 -19.30
N ALA A 357 -0.53 7.50 -19.92
CA ALA A 357 -0.79 7.32 -21.35
C ALA A 357 -2.29 7.18 -21.70
N ALA A 358 -3.13 6.83 -20.71
CA ALA A 358 -4.55 6.60 -20.94
C ALA A 358 -5.31 7.90 -21.29
N SER A 359 -6.35 7.78 -22.10
CA SER A 359 -7.28 8.88 -22.34
C SER A 359 -8.08 9.20 -21.08
N LYS A 360 -8.21 10.48 -20.75
CA LYS A 360 -8.81 10.96 -19.53
C LYS A 360 -9.94 11.94 -19.79
N VAL A 361 -10.85 12.03 -18.84
CA VAL A 361 -11.89 13.07 -18.79
C VAL A 361 -11.70 13.90 -17.54
N THR A 362 -11.87 15.20 -17.65
CA THR A 362 -11.93 16.08 -16.50
C THR A 362 -13.28 15.91 -15.84
N ASN A 363 -13.30 15.41 -14.62
CA ASN A 363 -14.53 15.31 -13.85
C ASN A 363 -14.95 16.69 -13.34
N THR A 364 -15.95 17.26 -13.97
CA THR A 364 -16.67 18.44 -13.44
C THR A 364 -17.95 17.94 -12.76
N PRO A 365 -18.32 18.42 -11.60
CA PRO A 365 -17.92 19.68 -10.97
C PRO A 365 -16.85 19.58 -9.89
N LYS A 366 -16.20 18.45 -9.71
CA LYS A 366 -15.21 18.24 -8.64
C LYS A 366 -13.89 18.90 -9.04
N THR A 367 -13.78 20.19 -8.71
CA THR A 367 -12.56 20.97 -8.96
C THR A 367 -11.43 20.42 -8.09
N GLY A 368 -10.26 20.18 -8.69
CA GLY A 368 -9.07 19.74 -7.99
C GLY A 368 -8.77 18.25 -8.05
N ARG A 369 -9.70 17.43 -8.51
CA ARG A 369 -9.46 16.00 -8.72
C ARG A 369 -8.60 15.76 -9.95
N SER A 370 -7.71 14.78 -9.83
CA SER A 370 -6.99 14.23 -10.97
C SER A 370 -7.97 13.63 -11.99
N GLU A 371 -7.55 13.65 -13.25
CA GLU A 371 -8.39 13.23 -14.35
C GLU A 371 -8.64 11.73 -14.34
N GLN A 372 -9.92 11.33 -14.31
CA GLN A 372 -10.33 9.95 -14.44
C GLN A 372 -9.99 9.39 -15.82
N ILE A 373 -9.55 8.15 -15.90
CA ILE A 373 -9.46 7.45 -17.18
C ILE A 373 -10.86 7.28 -17.77
N THR A 374 -11.04 7.59 -19.06
CA THR A 374 -12.35 7.44 -19.74
C THR A 374 -12.87 6.00 -19.65
N SER A 375 -14.17 5.80 -19.79
CA SER A 375 -14.80 4.48 -19.72
C SER A 375 -14.20 3.45 -20.70
N THR A 376 -13.65 3.91 -21.81
CA THR A 376 -12.97 3.09 -22.82
C THR A 376 -11.45 3.25 -22.79
N GLY A 377 -10.92 4.14 -21.93
CA GLY A 377 -9.51 4.50 -21.89
C GLY A 377 -8.60 3.51 -21.21
N TYR A 378 -9.13 2.66 -20.33
CA TYR A 378 -8.38 1.62 -19.66
C TYR A 378 -8.61 0.26 -20.29
N ASN A 379 -7.53 -0.39 -20.67
CA ASN A 379 -7.49 -1.80 -21.04
C ASN A 379 -6.07 -2.30 -20.85
N ALA A 380 -5.88 -3.34 -20.06
CA ALA A 380 -4.56 -3.90 -19.77
C ALA A 380 -3.80 -4.35 -21.03
N THR A 381 -4.49 -4.81 -22.05
CA THR A 381 -3.87 -5.20 -23.33
C THR A 381 -3.19 -4.01 -24.02
N ASN A 382 -3.76 -2.82 -23.90
CA ASN A 382 -3.19 -1.60 -24.47
C ASN A 382 -2.10 -0.99 -23.58
N CYS A 383 -2.21 -1.21 -22.26
CA CYS A 383 -1.29 -0.66 -21.28
C CYS A 383 0.02 -1.45 -21.17
N TYR A 384 -0.04 -2.77 -21.30
CA TYR A 384 1.06 -3.64 -20.90
C TYR A 384 1.52 -4.51 -22.07
N SER A 385 2.75 -4.26 -22.55
CA SER A 385 3.39 -4.97 -23.67
C SER A 385 3.65 -6.42 -23.31
N GLY A 386 3.15 -7.32 -23.15
CA GLY A 386 3.37 -8.69 -22.66
C GLY A 386 2.23 -9.14 -21.77
N TYR A 387 1.15 -8.36 -21.82
CA TYR A 387 -0.11 -8.79 -21.28
C TYR A 387 -0.54 -10.07 -22.02
N SER A 388 -0.59 -11.17 -21.33
CA SER A 388 -1.10 -12.41 -21.87
C SER A 388 -2.38 -12.82 -21.16
N VAL A 389 -3.34 -13.28 -21.93
CA VAL A 389 -4.58 -13.86 -21.46
C VAL A 389 -4.35 -15.17 -20.68
N VAL A 390 -3.10 -15.63 -20.59
CA VAL A 390 -2.76 -16.95 -20.07
C VAL A 390 -2.40 -16.92 -18.60
N SER A 391 -3.11 -17.72 -17.86
CA SER A 391 -2.90 -18.33 -16.53
C SER A 391 -2.63 -17.42 -15.34
N PRO A 392 -3.28 -17.68 -14.21
CA PRO A 392 -2.96 -17.03 -12.97
C PRO A 392 -1.48 -17.28 -12.65
N PRO A 393 -0.75 -16.28 -12.14
CA PRO A 393 0.55 -16.56 -11.56
C PRO A 393 0.32 -17.54 -10.41
N ASN A 394 0.95 -18.70 -10.47
CA ASN A 394 1.05 -19.56 -9.30
C ASN A 394 1.81 -18.77 -8.24
N VAL A 395 1.11 -18.20 -7.28
CA VAL A 395 1.69 -17.75 -6.02
C VAL A 395 2.06 -19.05 -5.28
N ARG A 396 3.32 -19.44 -5.40
CA ARG A 396 3.88 -20.54 -4.63
C ARG A 396 4.72 -20.02 -3.50
#